data_9c810f87d2b4ac881305e8ce71e01a8e
#
_entry.id   9c810f87d2b4ac881305e8ce71e01a8e
#
_cell.length_a   1.000
_cell.length_b   1.000
_cell.length_c   1.000
_cell.angle_alpha   90.00
_cell.angle_beta   90.00
_cell.angle_gamma   90.00
#
_symmetry.space_group_name_H-M   'P 1'
#
loop_
_entity.id
_entity.type
_entity.pdbx_description
1 polymer ?
#
loop_
_entity_poly.entity_id
_entity_poly.type
_entity_poly.pdbx_seq_one_letter_code
_entity_poly.pdbx_strand_id
1 'polypeptide(L)'
;MISINAGERTYELVPDWGELKPDWVWGLVGDVAVDSHDHVHVFTRSANPPYRIYDSSGKLLHSWGYGIFEDAHGICIGPDDMVYLTDRGSQIVLKFTPDGRHVFTLGDRGKPSDTGYTEESPTVKYAGPPFHHPTNVGLSPNGEFYVSDGYRNSRVHKYSADGKLLFSWGEPGEGPGQFNLVHSVWEHKGKVYVCDRANNRIQIFTPTGEHLETWPGFERPCKIYIDKEDVMYVAELGVVPRDIVYRREAGVAPPMPPCGRW
;
A
#
# COMPACT_ATOMS: atom_id res chain seq x y z
N MET A 1 -7.20 20.30 -20.81
CA MET A 1 -6.10 19.45 -20.33
C MET A 1 -5.90 19.81 -18.85
N ILE A 2 -5.90 18.83 -17.94
CA ILE A 2 -5.68 19.09 -16.53
C ILE A 2 -4.19 18.83 -16.27
N SER A 3 -3.48 19.85 -15.76
CA SER A 3 -2.08 19.71 -15.36
C SER A 3 -1.88 19.99 -13.88
N ILE A 4 -0.93 19.32 -13.27
CA ILE A 4 -0.54 19.47 -11.86
C ILE A 4 0.96 19.78 -11.83
N ASN A 5 1.31 20.88 -11.16
CA ASN A 5 2.70 21.22 -10.90
C ASN A 5 3.13 20.68 -9.54
N ALA A 6 4.22 19.93 -9.50
CA ALA A 6 4.82 19.39 -8.29
C ALA A 6 6.33 19.66 -8.30
N GLY A 7 6.78 20.62 -7.50
CA GLY A 7 8.16 21.12 -7.54
C GLY A 7 8.49 21.71 -8.92
N GLU A 8 9.58 21.24 -9.52
CA GLU A 8 10.03 21.66 -10.86
C GLU A 8 9.38 20.87 -12.01
N ARG A 9 8.52 19.89 -11.70
CA ARG A 9 7.89 19.01 -12.68
C ARG A 9 6.43 19.40 -12.90
N THR A 10 5.98 19.26 -14.16
CA THR A 10 4.57 19.39 -14.54
C THR A 10 4.07 18.03 -15.02
N TYR A 11 2.95 17.60 -14.47
CA TYR A 11 2.28 16.36 -14.85
C TYR A 11 0.97 16.70 -15.55
N GLU A 12 0.68 15.97 -16.62
CA GLU A 12 -0.59 16.09 -17.34
C GLU A 12 -1.46 14.86 -17.11
N LEU A 13 -2.74 15.09 -16.85
CA LEU A 13 -3.71 14.01 -16.78
C LEU A 13 -3.92 13.43 -18.19
N VAL A 14 -3.73 12.13 -18.32
CA VAL A 14 -4.12 11.36 -19.50
C VAL A 14 -5.55 10.84 -19.25
N PRO A 15 -6.57 11.46 -19.86
CA PRO A 15 -7.93 11.00 -19.67
C PRO A 15 -8.11 9.62 -20.32
N ASP A 16 -9.02 8.83 -19.74
CA ASP A 16 -9.43 7.52 -20.26
C ASP A 16 -8.26 6.52 -20.46
N TRP A 17 -7.15 6.72 -19.74
CA TRP A 17 -6.04 5.79 -19.76
C TRP A 17 -6.45 4.45 -19.15
N GLY A 18 -6.10 3.37 -19.84
CA GLY A 18 -6.35 2.00 -19.41
C GLY A 18 -7.61 1.38 -20.01
N GLU A 19 -7.39 0.45 -20.94
CA GLU A 19 -8.42 -0.30 -21.63
C GLU A 19 -9.23 -1.16 -20.65
N LEU A 20 -10.56 -1.09 -20.75
CA LEU A 20 -11.47 -1.99 -20.05
C LEU A 20 -12.21 -2.84 -21.06
N LYS A 21 -12.29 -4.16 -20.82
CA LYS A 21 -13.18 -5.02 -21.59
C LYS A 21 -14.65 -4.68 -21.28
N PRO A 22 -15.59 -5.05 -22.18
CA PRO A 22 -17.01 -4.94 -21.86
C PRO A 22 -17.32 -5.58 -20.50
N ASP A 23 -18.18 -4.96 -19.73
CA ASP A 23 -18.62 -5.38 -18.39
C ASP A 23 -17.56 -5.28 -17.27
N TRP A 24 -16.36 -4.78 -17.58
CA TRP A 24 -15.35 -4.48 -16.56
C TRP A 24 -15.54 -3.08 -16.00
N VAL A 25 -15.21 -2.95 -14.73
CA VAL A 25 -15.13 -1.66 -14.04
C VAL A 25 -13.77 -1.53 -13.35
N TRP A 26 -13.31 -0.31 -13.14
CA TRP A 26 -12.10 -0.09 -12.34
C TRP A 26 -12.33 -0.50 -10.88
N GLY A 27 -13.51 -0.22 -10.35
CA GLY A 27 -13.77 -0.34 -8.92
C GLY A 27 -12.86 0.59 -8.10
N LEU A 28 -12.55 0.21 -6.88
CA LEU A 28 -11.54 0.90 -6.09
C LEU A 28 -10.17 0.33 -6.46
N VAL A 29 -9.34 1.13 -7.12
CA VAL A 29 -7.93 0.79 -7.34
C VAL A 29 -7.23 0.86 -5.99
N GLY A 30 -6.71 -0.27 -5.52
CA GLY A 30 -6.00 -0.36 -4.25
C GLY A 30 -4.61 0.23 -4.36
N ASP A 31 -3.90 -0.14 -5.41
CA ASP A 31 -2.53 0.30 -5.64
C ASP A 31 -2.08 0.02 -7.09
N VAL A 32 -0.97 0.64 -7.50
CA VAL A 32 -0.32 0.45 -8.80
C VAL A 32 1.18 0.29 -8.64
N ALA A 33 1.82 -0.44 -9.55
CA ALA A 33 3.26 -0.55 -9.65
C ALA A 33 3.69 -0.68 -11.12
N VAL A 34 4.96 -0.43 -11.42
CA VAL A 34 5.53 -0.55 -12.76
C VAL A 34 6.65 -1.58 -12.71
N ASP A 35 6.70 -2.48 -13.71
CA ASP A 35 7.76 -3.47 -13.86
C ASP A 35 8.97 -2.94 -14.64
N SER A 36 10.00 -3.77 -14.85
CA SER A 36 11.22 -3.41 -15.56
C SER A 36 11.01 -3.17 -17.08
N HIS A 37 9.82 -3.49 -17.60
CA HIS A 37 9.43 -3.36 -19.01
C HIS A 37 8.47 -2.17 -19.24
N ASP A 38 8.31 -1.28 -18.26
CA ASP A 38 7.34 -0.18 -18.27
C ASP A 38 5.87 -0.65 -18.37
N HIS A 39 5.58 -1.88 -17.96
CA HIS A 39 4.18 -2.30 -17.82
C HIS A 39 3.60 -1.80 -16.49
N VAL A 40 2.39 -1.28 -16.57
CA VAL A 40 1.64 -0.78 -15.40
C VAL A 40 0.75 -1.88 -14.86
N HIS A 41 1.07 -2.30 -13.65
CA HIS A 41 0.30 -3.29 -12.93
C HIS A 41 -0.70 -2.59 -12.01
N VAL A 42 -1.97 -2.94 -12.16
CA VAL A 42 -3.07 -2.36 -11.39
C VAL A 42 -3.70 -3.44 -10.53
N PHE A 43 -3.76 -3.19 -9.22
CA PHE A 43 -4.42 -4.07 -8.26
C PHE A 43 -5.67 -3.39 -7.72
N THR A 44 -6.84 -3.93 -8.06
CA THR A 44 -8.13 -3.32 -7.80
C THR A 44 -9.05 -4.24 -7.01
N ARG A 45 -9.96 -3.65 -6.25
CA ARG A 45 -11.01 -4.37 -5.51
C ARG A 45 -12.17 -4.82 -6.39
N SER A 46 -12.05 -4.62 -7.71
CA SER A 46 -12.98 -5.21 -8.67
C SER A 46 -12.79 -6.72 -8.73
N ALA A 47 -13.86 -7.49 -8.68
CA ALA A 47 -13.78 -8.94 -8.81
C ALA A 47 -13.42 -9.40 -10.24
N ASN A 48 -13.48 -8.54 -11.24
CA ASN A 48 -13.43 -8.92 -12.66
C ASN A 48 -12.32 -8.22 -13.46
N PRO A 49 -11.17 -8.80 -13.59
CA PRO A 49 -10.31 -9.46 -12.60
C PRO A 49 -9.63 -8.41 -11.70
N PRO A 50 -9.20 -8.76 -10.49
CA PRO A 50 -8.58 -7.80 -9.58
C PRO A 50 -7.16 -7.38 -9.96
N TYR A 51 -6.45 -8.18 -10.73
CA TYR A 51 -5.09 -7.88 -11.17
C TYR A 51 -5.03 -7.73 -12.68
N ARG A 52 -4.48 -6.59 -13.15
CA ARG A 52 -4.43 -6.22 -14.55
C ARG A 52 -3.08 -5.62 -14.88
N ILE A 53 -2.56 -5.96 -16.08
CA ILE A 53 -1.28 -5.46 -16.59
C ILE A 53 -1.55 -4.74 -17.90
N TYR A 54 -1.02 -3.53 -18.00
CA TYR A 54 -1.14 -2.65 -19.16
C TYR A 54 0.24 -2.28 -19.69
N ASP A 55 0.35 -1.99 -20.98
CA ASP A 55 1.50 -1.26 -21.48
C ASP A 55 1.41 0.25 -21.13
N SER A 56 2.46 1.00 -21.40
CA SER A 56 2.52 2.43 -21.11
C SER A 56 1.44 3.27 -21.83
N SER A 57 0.88 2.77 -22.94
CA SER A 57 -0.23 3.41 -23.65
C SER A 57 -1.60 3.17 -23.02
N GLY A 58 -1.69 2.25 -22.05
CA GLY A 58 -2.93 1.83 -21.42
C GLY A 58 -3.64 0.65 -22.10
N LYS A 59 -2.99 -0.02 -23.07
CA LYS A 59 -3.53 -1.23 -23.67
C LYS A 59 -3.40 -2.41 -22.72
N LEU A 60 -4.49 -3.14 -22.50
CA LEU A 60 -4.51 -4.31 -21.65
C LEU A 60 -3.66 -5.45 -22.24
N LEU A 61 -2.63 -5.88 -21.50
CA LEU A 61 -1.75 -6.99 -21.87
C LEU A 61 -2.21 -8.31 -21.25
N HIS A 62 -2.48 -8.29 -19.95
CA HIS A 62 -2.84 -9.50 -19.20
C HIS A 62 -3.72 -9.19 -18.00
N SER A 63 -4.41 -10.21 -17.50
CA SER A 63 -5.24 -10.08 -16.30
C SER A 63 -5.52 -11.43 -15.64
N TRP A 64 -5.55 -11.45 -14.31
CA TRP A 64 -5.76 -12.68 -13.54
C TRP A 64 -6.25 -12.38 -12.10
N GLY A 65 -6.35 -13.40 -11.27
CA GLY A 65 -6.65 -13.27 -9.85
C GLY A 65 -8.12 -13.47 -9.48
N TYR A 66 -8.95 -13.99 -10.38
CA TYR A 66 -10.33 -14.32 -10.08
C TYR A 66 -10.47 -15.25 -8.87
N GLY A 67 -11.23 -14.82 -7.86
CA GLY A 67 -11.52 -15.62 -6.67
C GLY A 67 -10.32 -15.83 -5.72
N ILE A 68 -9.17 -15.18 -5.99
CA ILE A 68 -7.98 -15.29 -5.13
C ILE A 68 -8.03 -14.32 -3.96
N PHE A 69 -8.53 -13.11 -4.20
CA PHE A 69 -8.44 -11.98 -3.26
C PHE A 69 -9.83 -11.61 -2.71
N GLU A 70 -9.87 -11.25 -1.44
CA GLU A 70 -11.07 -10.70 -0.77
C GLU A 70 -11.08 -9.17 -0.82
N ASP A 71 -9.93 -8.54 -0.53
CA ASP A 71 -9.79 -7.08 -0.48
C ASP A 71 -8.39 -6.70 -0.95
N ALA A 72 -8.22 -6.58 -2.26
CA ALA A 72 -6.99 -6.17 -2.91
C ALA A 72 -6.53 -4.80 -2.38
N HIS A 73 -5.28 -4.72 -1.86
CA HIS A 73 -4.84 -3.49 -1.22
C HIS A 73 -3.52 -2.95 -1.78
N GLY A 74 -2.38 -3.58 -1.51
CA GLY A 74 -1.08 -3.09 -1.91
C GLY A 74 -0.40 -3.98 -2.96
N ILE A 75 0.36 -3.38 -3.86
CA ILE A 75 1.24 -4.03 -4.81
C ILE A 75 2.65 -3.49 -4.70
N CYS A 76 3.64 -4.36 -4.77
CA CYS A 76 5.04 -4.00 -4.95
C CYS A 76 5.66 -4.95 -5.97
N ILE A 77 6.47 -4.41 -6.89
CA ILE A 77 7.20 -5.20 -7.88
C ILE A 77 8.70 -5.04 -7.60
N GLY A 78 9.40 -6.18 -7.52
CA GLY A 78 10.83 -6.21 -7.29
C GLY A 78 11.66 -5.90 -8.55
N PRO A 79 12.96 -5.66 -8.39
CA PRO A 79 13.87 -5.47 -9.52
C PRO A 79 14.03 -6.73 -10.38
N ASP A 80 13.56 -7.87 -9.87
CA ASP A 80 13.47 -9.18 -10.54
C ASP A 80 12.06 -9.43 -11.12
N ASP A 81 11.24 -8.39 -11.18
CA ASP A 81 9.82 -8.39 -11.57
C ASP A 81 8.92 -9.34 -10.75
N MET A 82 9.42 -9.86 -9.63
CA MET A 82 8.57 -10.58 -8.68
C MET A 82 7.52 -9.66 -8.08
N VAL A 83 6.29 -10.15 -8.02
CA VAL A 83 5.11 -9.40 -7.61
C VAL A 83 4.71 -9.77 -6.18
N TYR A 84 4.60 -8.77 -5.32
CA TYR A 84 4.11 -8.91 -3.95
C TYR A 84 2.75 -8.21 -3.83
N LEU A 85 1.75 -8.94 -3.36
CA LEU A 85 0.37 -8.46 -3.23
C LEU A 85 -0.11 -8.59 -1.79
N THR A 86 -0.68 -7.52 -1.24
CA THR A 86 -1.36 -7.58 0.05
C THR A 86 -2.86 -7.76 -0.14
N ASP A 87 -3.41 -8.82 0.40
CA ASP A 87 -4.85 -9.02 0.53
C ASP A 87 -5.27 -8.69 1.96
N ARG A 88 -5.79 -7.48 2.13
CA ARG A 88 -6.17 -6.96 3.43
C ARG A 88 -7.29 -7.79 4.06
N GLY A 89 -8.30 -8.17 3.28
CA GLY A 89 -9.44 -8.96 3.76
C GLY A 89 -9.04 -10.34 4.26
N SER A 90 -8.19 -11.01 3.49
CA SER A 90 -7.72 -12.35 3.83
C SER A 90 -6.58 -12.40 4.85
N GLN A 91 -6.04 -11.28 5.31
CA GLN A 91 -4.94 -11.21 6.29
C GLN A 91 -3.62 -11.82 5.78
N ILE A 92 -3.33 -11.69 4.48
CA ILE A 92 -2.17 -12.34 3.86
C ILE A 92 -1.39 -11.41 2.95
N VAL A 93 -0.13 -11.79 2.74
CA VAL A 93 0.73 -11.26 1.68
C VAL A 93 1.15 -12.42 0.78
N LEU A 94 1.03 -12.23 -0.52
CA LEU A 94 1.36 -13.26 -1.51
C LEU A 94 2.50 -12.79 -2.40
N LYS A 95 3.39 -13.70 -2.77
CA LYS A 95 4.42 -13.48 -3.78
C LYS A 95 4.13 -14.32 -5.01
N PHE A 96 4.26 -13.69 -6.18
CA PHE A 96 4.11 -14.33 -7.49
C PHE A 96 5.34 -14.07 -8.36
N THR A 97 5.57 -14.93 -9.33
CA THR A 97 6.48 -14.68 -10.44
C THR A 97 5.85 -13.70 -11.43
N PRO A 98 6.63 -13.09 -12.35
CA PRO A 98 6.10 -12.18 -13.37
C PRO A 98 4.98 -12.79 -14.23
N ASP A 99 5.05 -14.10 -14.49
CA ASP A 99 4.05 -14.85 -15.23
C ASP A 99 2.82 -15.29 -14.40
N GLY A 100 2.72 -14.83 -13.14
CA GLY A 100 1.57 -15.07 -12.26
C GLY A 100 1.57 -16.42 -11.52
N ARG A 101 2.70 -17.14 -11.49
CA ARG A 101 2.82 -18.38 -10.69
C ARG A 101 3.06 -18.04 -9.23
N HIS A 102 2.25 -18.61 -8.34
CA HIS A 102 2.38 -18.43 -6.89
C HIS A 102 3.72 -18.99 -6.37
N VAL A 103 4.39 -18.22 -5.51
CA VAL A 103 5.67 -18.59 -4.88
C VAL A 103 5.47 -18.94 -3.41
N PHE A 104 4.93 -17.99 -2.63
CA PHE A 104 4.57 -18.22 -1.23
C PHE A 104 3.44 -17.31 -0.76
N THR A 105 2.88 -17.68 0.40
CA THR A 105 1.92 -16.85 1.15
C THR A 105 2.44 -16.64 2.57
N LEU A 106 2.37 -15.41 3.06
CA LEU A 106 2.61 -15.06 4.46
C LEU A 106 1.29 -14.78 5.15
N GLY A 107 1.21 -15.13 6.42
CA GLY A 107 -0.03 -15.07 7.20
C GLY A 107 -0.94 -16.26 6.96
N ASP A 108 -1.94 -16.39 7.80
CA ASP A 108 -2.96 -17.43 7.72
C ASP A 108 -4.25 -16.82 7.19
N ARG A 109 -4.71 -17.29 6.02
CA ARG A 109 -5.92 -16.76 5.38
C ARG A 109 -7.12 -16.77 6.34
N GLY A 110 -7.73 -15.60 6.51
CA GLY A 110 -8.90 -15.39 7.36
C GLY A 110 -8.62 -15.46 8.87
N LYS A 111 -7.36 -15.51 9.30
CA LYS A 111 -6.98 -15.54 10.72
C LYS A 111 -6.21 -14.27 11.10
N PRO A 112 -6.88 -13.22 11.54
CA PRO A 112 -6.22 -12.00 12.00
C PRO A 112 -5.45 -12.23 13.30
N SER A 113 -4.38 -11.45 13.50
CA SER A 113 -3.71 -11.34 14.79
C SER A 113 -4.67 -10.84 15.87
N ASP A 114 -4.51 -11.33 17.08
CA ASP A 114 -5.13 -10.67 18.22
C ASP A 114 -4.40 -9.35 18.51
N THR A 115 -5.12 -8.26 18.43
CA THR A 115 -4.64 -6.89 18.70
C THR A 115 -5.55 -6.17 19.70
N GLY A 116 -6.48 -6.90 20.29
CA GLY A 116 -7.53 -6.35 21.14
C GLY A 116 -8.56 -5.50 20.37
N TYR A 117 -8.46 -5.42 19.05
CA TYR A 117 -9.46 -4.79 18.19
C TYR A 117 -10.69 -5.69 18.06
N THR A 118 -11.87 -5.11 18.24
CA THR A 118 -13.15 -5.74 17.90
C THR A 118 -14.05 -4.71 17.19
N GLU A 119 -15.11 -5.14 16.52
CA GLU A 119 -16.05 -4.20 15.89
C GLU A 119 -16.79 -3.33 16.93
N GLU A 120 -16.98 -3.82 18.15
CA GLU A 120 -17.59 -3.08 19.27
C GLU A 120 -16.58 -2.14 19.95
N SER A 121 -15.28 -2.47 19.89
CA SER A 121 -14.19 -1.64 20.41
C SER A 121 -13.12 -1.46 19.33
N PRO A 122 -13.34 -0.56 18.34
CA PRO A 122 -12.51 -0.44 17.14
C PRO A 122 -11.20 0.31 17.43
N THR A 123 -10.45 -0.16 18.40
CA THR A 123 -9.17 0.39 18.82
C THR A 123 -8.15 -0.72 18.93
N VAL A 124 -6.99 -0.54 18.30
CA VAL A 124 -5.83 -1.42 18.48
C VAL A 124 -5.26 -1.16 19.86
N LYS A 125 -5.27 -2.17 20.73
CA LYS A 125 -4.78 -2.06 22.11
C LYS A 125 -3.32 -2.45 22.25
N TYR A 126 -2.88 -3.40 21.44
CA TYR A 126 -1.50 -3.90 21.37
C TYR A 126 -1.21 -4.42 19.96
N ALA A 127 0.06 -4.48 19.61
CA ALA A 127 0.46 -5.01 18.32
C ALA A 127 0.67 -6.53 18.37
N GLY A 128 0.30 -7.26 17.32
CA GLY A 128 0.41 -8.71 17.23
C GLY A 128 0.87 -9.22 15.88
N PRO A 129 1.60 -10.37 15.85
CA PRO A 129 1.93 -11.08 14.62
C PRO A 129 0.86 -12.12 14.25
N PRO A 130 0.73 -12.61 12.98
CA PRO A 130 1.45 -12.08 11.82
C PRO A 130 0.80 -10.83 11.24
N PHE A 131 -0.52 -10.81 10.96
CA PHE A 131 -1.19 -9.68 10.32
C PHE A 131 -2.60 -9.45 10.86
N HIS A 132 -2.98 -8.17 10.87
CA HIS A 132 -4.37 -7.76 11.02
C HIS A 132 -4.67 -6.60 10.08
N HIS A 133 -5.05 -6.92 8.84
CA HIS A 133 -5.24 -6.04 7.70
C HIS A 133 -3.94 -5.40 7.18
N PRO A 134 -3.02 -6.20 6.62
CA PRO A 134 -1.78 -5.72 6.03
C PRO A 134 -2.06 -4.77 4.86
N THR A 135 -1.19 -3.79 4.67
CA THR A 135 -1.44 -2.68 3.77
C THR A 135 -0.53 -2.64 2.55
N ASN A 136 0.78 -2.82 2.72
CA ASN A 136 1.74 -2.67 1.64
C ASN A 136 3.03 -3.47 1.90
N VAL A 137 3.82 -3.67 0.85
CA VAL A 137 5.17 -4.25 0.88
C VAL A 137 6.18 -3.23 0.40
N GLY A 138 7.32 -3.11 1.09
CA GLY A 138 8.49 -2.37 0.65
C GLY A 138 9.71 -3.29 0.57
N LEU A 139 10.47 -3.22 -0.53
CA LEU A 139 11.60 -4.10 -0.79
C LEU A 139 12.92 -3.48 -0.40
N SER A 140 13.83 -4.31 0.09
CA SER A 140 15.24 -3.99 0.33
C SER A 140 16.10 -4.42 -0.87
N PRO A 141 17.20 -3.71 -1.14
CA PRO A 141 18.13 -4.09 -2.22
C PRO A 141 18.77 -5.49 -2.05
N ASN A 142 18.83 -6.01 -0.83
CA ASN A 142 19.38 -7.34 -0.52
C ASN A 142 18.34 -8.47 -0.65
N GLY A 143 17.13 -8.16 -1.12
CA GLY A 143 16.02 -9.11 -1.28
C GLY A 143 15.17 -9.32 -0.02
N GLU A 144 15.56 -8.79 1.13
CA GLU A 144 14.66 -8.70 2.29
C GLU A 144 13.51 -7.75 1.99
N PHE A 145 12.45 -7.82 2.77
CA PHE A 145 11.32 -6.93 2.56
C PHE A 145 10.56 -6.63 3.86
N TYR A 146 9.79 -5.56 3.80
CA TYR A 146 8.95 -5.10 4.89
C TYR A 146 7.49 -5.22 4.52
N VAL A 147 6.65 -5.50 5.52
CA VAL A 147 5.20 -5.44 5.39
C VAL A 147 4.66 -4.44 6.40
N SER A 148 3.94 -3.44 5.92
CA SER A 148 3.16 -2.55 6.78
C SER A 148 1.81 -3.20 7.10
N ASP A 149 1.44 -3.19 8.37
CA ASP A 149 0.22 -3.82 8.88
C ASP A 149 -0.48 -2.88 9.85
N GLY A 150 -1.48 -2.14 9.40
CA GLY A 150 -1.92 -0.98 10.13
C GLY A 150 -3.40 -0.72 10.27
N TYR A 151 -4.32 -1.33 9.51
CA TYR A 151 -5.75 -1.03 9.71
C TYR A 151 -6.31 -1.51 11.03
N ARG A 152 -5.83 -2.67 11.51
CA ARG A 152 -6.22 -3.26 12.78
C ARG A 152 -5.01 -3.79 13.55
N ASN A 153 -3.83 -3.27 13.20
CA ASN A 153 -2.55 -3.48 13.86
C ASN A 153 -1.78 -2.15 13.84
N SER A 154 -0.61 -2.11 14.47
CA SER A 154 0.28 -0.94 14.49
C SER A 154 1.72 -1.41 14.33
N ARG A 155 2.00 -2.14 13.24
CA ARG A 155 3.23 -2.91 13.09
C ARG A 155 3.86 -2.75 11.71
N VAL A 156 5.18 -2.84 11.68
CA VAL A 156 5.96 -3.15 10.49
C VAL A 156 6.68 -4.47 10.74
N HIS A 157 6.62 -5.39 9.79
CA HIS A 157 7.27 -6.69 9.86
C HIS A 157 8.38 -6.76 8.83
N LYS A 158 9.55 -7.27 9.20
CA LYS A 158 10.67 -7.51 8.28
C LYS A 158 10.84 -9.00 8.02
N TYR A 159 10.97 -9.34 6.76
CA TYR A 159 11.12 -10.72 6.26
C TYR A 159 12.40 -10.89 5.46
N SER A 160 12.96 -12.10 5.48
CA SER A 160 13.98 -12.52 4.54
C SER A 160 13.38 -12.76 3.14
N ALA A 161 14.23 -12.83 2.12
CA ALA A 161 13.82 -13.02 0.72
C ALA A 161 12.97 -14.28 0.48
N ASP A 162 13.15 -15.31 1.31
CA ASP A 162 12.38 -16.56 1.29
C ASP A 162 11.10 -16.54 2.16
N GLY A 163 10.76 -15.37 2.74
CA GLY A 163 9.52 -15.18 3.48
C GLY A 163 9.57 -15.58 4.96
N LYS A 164 10.76 -15.74 5.56
CA LYS A 164 10.89 -15.99 7.00
C LYS A 164 10.86 -14.66 7.75
N LEU A 165 9.98 -14.55 8.77
CA LEU A 165 9.94 -13.38 9.65
C LEU A 165 11.27 -13.24 10.41
N LEU A 166 11.91 -12.09 10.26
CA LEU A 166 13.15 -11.74 10.94
C LEU A 166 12.86 -11.04 12.27
N PHE A 167 12.09 -9.96 12.21
CA PHE A 167 11.63 -9.23 13.38
C PHE A 167 10.45 -8.31 13.00
N SER A 168 9.88 -7.66 14.01
CA SER A 168 8.82 -6.66 13.85
C SER A 168 9.00 -5.53 14.85
N TRP A 169 8.53 -4.33 14.49
CA TRP A 169 8.52 -3.20 15.39
C TRP A 169 7.23 -2.39 15.25
N GLY A 170 7.02 -1.48 16.19
CA GLY A 170 5.85 -0.64 16.29
C GLY A 170 4.83 -1.14 17.29
N GLU A 171 4.10 -0.21 17.85
CA GLU A 171 2.99 -0.41 18.78
C GLU A 171 1.98 0.75 18.64
N PRO A 172 0.76 0.63 19.13
CA PRO A 172 -0.21 1.71 19.04
C PRO A 172 0.24 2.95 19.81
N GLY A 173 0.08 4.12 19.19
CA GLY A 173 0.36 5.40 19.85
C GLY A 173 0.82 6.50 18.88
N GLU A 174 1.33 7.60 19.47
CA GLU A 174 1.75 8.82 18.78
C GLU A 174 3.23 9.15 18.98
N GLY A 175 3.94 8.44 19.86
CA GLY A 175 5.37 8.62 20.12
C GLY A 175 6.26 8.12 18.96
N PRO A 176 7.58 8.35 19.04
CA PRO A 176 8.54 7.74 18.12
C PRO A 176 8.46 6.22 18.15
N GLY A 177 8.36 5.58 16.97
CA GLY A 177 8.20 4.13 16.86
C GLY A 177 6.81 3.61 17.19
N GLN A 178 5.89 4.47 17.61
CA GLN A 178 4.47 4.16 17.77
C GLN A 178 3.69 4.57 16.52
N PHE A 179 2.60 3.89 16.23
CA PHE A 179 1.82 4.09 15.00
C PHE A 179 0.32 4.14 15.25
N ASN A 180 -0.34 4.90 14.39
CA ASN A 180 -1.78 4.87 14.23
C ASN A 180 -2.11 4.70 12.74
N LEU A 181 -2.41 3.45 12.35
CA LEU A 181 -2.68 3.05 10.98
C LEU A 181 -1.47 3.20 10.05
N VAL A 182 -0.51 2.27 10.18
CA VAL A 182 0.62 2.11 9.24
C VAL A 182 0.07 1.75 7.86
N HIS A 183 0.33 2.56 6.83
CA HIS A 183 -0.30 2.35 5.53
C HIS A 183 0.67 1.99 4.40
N SER A 184 1.91 2.44 4.46
CA SER A 184 2.95 2.11 3.48
C SER A 184 4.31 2.06 4.15
N VAL A 185 5.20 1.27 3.59
CA VAL A 185 6.61 1.20 3.93
C VAL A 185 7.44 1.21 2.66
N TRP A 186 8.57 1.93 2.68
CA TRP A 186 9.51 2.03 1.57
C TRP A 186 10.93 2.07 2.10
N GLU A 187 11.85 1.25 1.54
CA GLU A 187 13.26 1.38 1.85
C GLU A 187 14.00 2.11 0.72
N HIS A 188 14.84 3.06 1.09
CA HIS A 188 15.70 3.78 0.17
C HIS A 188 17.01 4.19 0.85
N LYS A 189 18.14 3.80 0.25
CA LYS A 189 19.50 4.16 0.73
C LYS A 189 19.72 3.89 2.23
N GLY A 190 19.26 2.73 2.69
CA GLY A 190 19.43 2.30 4.08
C GLY A 190 18.56 3.04 5.10
N LYS A 191 17.49 3.69 4.65
CA LYS A 191 16.45 4.26 5.49
C LYS A 191 15.10 3.64 5.15
N VAL A 192 14.31 3.37 6.16
CA VAL A 192 12.95 2.80 6.02
C VAL A 192 11.93 3.89 6.36
N TYR A 193 11.17 4.31 5.37
CA TYR A 193 10.14 5.33 5.46
C TYR A 193 8.79 4.66 5.69
N VAL A 194 8.06 5.10 6.70
CA VAL A 194 6.78 4.50 7.10
C VAL A 194 5.69 5.56 7.14
N CYS A 195 4.65 5.39 6.34
CA CYS A 195 3.45 6.23 6.41
C CYS A 195 2.64 5.89 7.67
N ASP A 196 2.71 6.74 8.67
CA ASP A 196 1.92 6.71 9.89
C ASP A 196 0.66 7.56 9.68
N ARG A 197 -0.30 6.97 8.91
CA ARG A 197 -1.38 7.69 8.23
C ARG A 197 -2.27 8.49 9.14
N ALA A 198 -2.79 7.89 10.21
CA ALA A 198 -3.74 8.57 11.08
C ALA A 198 -3.05 9.55 12.04
N ASN A 199 -1.72 9.46 12.19
CA ASN A 199 -0.91 10.45 12.90
C ASN A 199 -0.40 11.57 11.98
N ASN A 200 -0.79 11.58 10.70
CA ASN A 200 -0.45 12.64 9.72
C ASN A 200 1.06 12.89 9.59
N ARG A 201 1.85 11.80 9.54
CA ARG A 201 3.31 11.90 9.51
C ARG A 201 3.94 10.74 8.76
N ILE A 202 5.20 10.92 8.38
CA ILE A 202 6.10 9.85 7.95
C ILE A 202 7.15 9.69 9.05
N GLN A 203 7.39 8.46 9.49
CA GLN A 203 8.48 8.13 10.39
C GLN A 203 9.58 7.41 9.62
N ILE A 204 10.83 7.68 9.97
CA ILE A 204 12.02 7.15 9.30
C ILE A 204 12.79 6.31 10.30
N PHE A 205 13.19 5.12 9.87
CA PHE A 205 13.89 4.12 10.69
C PHE A 205 15.16 3.63 10.00
N THR A 206 16.04 3.04 10.80
CA THR A 206 17.10 2.18 10.27
C THR A 206 16.51 0.88 9.71
N PRO A 207 17.26 0.10 8.89
CA PRO A 207 16.84 -1.25 8.50
C PRO A 207 16.66 -2.23 9.65
N THR A 208 17.10 -1.89 10.86
CA THR A 208 16.92 -2.65 12.11
C THR A 208 15.75 -2.17 12.96
N GLY A 209 14.96 -1.19 12.47
CA GLY A 209 13.75 -0.70 13.13
C GLY A 209 14.00 0.38 14.20
N GLU A 210 15.21 0.94 14.29
CA GLU A 210 15.50 2.06 15.20
C GLU A 210 14.97 3.36 14.60
N HIS A 211 14.20 4.12 15.38
CA HIS A 211 13.64 5.41 14.93
C HIS A 211 14.77 6.45 14.74
N LEU A 212 14.75 7.12 13.59
CA LEU A 212 15.70 8.17 13.23
C LEU A 212 15.06 9.55 13.25
N GLU A 213 13.97 9.71 12.53
CA GLU A 213 13.33 11.01 12.29
C GLU A 213 11.80 10.86 12.21
N THR A 214 11.11 11.96 12.45
CA THR A 214 9.67 12.10 12.18
C THR A 214 9.45 13.34 11.34
N TRP A 215 8.80 13.18 10.19
CA TRP A 215 8.40 14.27 9.31
C TRP A 215 6.91 14.55 9.47
N PRO A 216 6.53 15.67 10.09
CA PRO A 216 5.14 16.10 10.20
C PRO A 216 4.70 16.85 8.93
N GLY A 217 3.42 17.22 8.88
CA GLY A 217 2.91 18.11 7.83
C GLY A 217 2.28 17.41 6.65
N PHE A 218 2.06 16.10 6.74
CA PHE A 218 1.30 15.34 5.78
C PHE A 218 -0.18 15.28 6.15
N GLU A 219 -1.03 15.09 5.14
CA GLU A 219 -2.46 14.92 5.30
C GLU A 219 -2.88 13.47 5.01
N ARG A 220 -2.72 12.60 6.00
CA ARG A 220 -3.02 11.15 5.92
C ARG A 220 -2.22 10.47 4.80
N PRO A 221 -0.88 10.42 4.90
CA PRO A 221 -0.03 9.80 3.88
C PRO A 221 -0.35 8.32 3.72
N CYS A 222 -0.59 7.87 2.49
CA CYS A 222 -1.02 6.52 2.15
C CYS A 222 0.06 5.70 1.45
N LYS A 223 0.83 6.31 0.57
CA LYS A 223 1.85 5.61 -0.20
C LYS A 223 3.07 6.49 -0.36
N ILE A 224 4.24 5.87 -0.28
CA ILE A 224 5.52 6.46 -0.66
C ILE A 224 6.06 5.69 -1.86
N TYR A 225 6.59 6.42 -2.81
CA TYR A 225 7.45 5.93 -3.87
C TYR A 225 8.64 6.87 -3.99
N ILE A 226 9.86 6.35 -4.07
CA ILE A 226 11.06 7.15 -4.33
C ILE A 226 11.67 6.63 -5.62
N ASP A 227 11.85 7.53 -6.59
CA ASP A 227 12.40 7.19 -7.89
C ASP A 227 13.94 7.11 -7.89
N LYS A 228 14.51 6.72 -9.03
CA LYS A 228 15.97 6.60 -9.23
C LYS A 228 16.72 7.93 -9.16
N GLU A 229 16.01 9.06 -9.22
CA GLU A 229 16.53 10.41 -9.12
C GLU A 229 16.37 10.99 -7.70
N ASP A 230 16.03 10.13 -6.73
CA ASP A 230 15.78 10.47 -5.32
C ASP A 230 14.57 11.39 -5.09
N VAL A 231 13.65 11.47 -6.06
CA VAL A 231 12.41 12.23 -5.88
C VAL A 231 11.39 11.37 -5.16
N MET A 232 10.91 11.86 -4.03
CA MET A 232 9.86 11.20 -3.25
C MET A 232 8.47 11.66 -3.68
N TYR A 233 7.62 10.72 -3.98
CA TYR A 233 6.20 10.90 -4.25
C TYR A 233 5.39 10.38 -3.08
N VAL A 234 4.50 11.19 -2.53
CA VAL A 234 3.62 10.80 -1.43
C VAL A 234 2.17 10.97 -1.87
N ALA A 235 1.43 9.87 -1.83
CA ALA A 235 -0.01 9.92 -2.04
C ALA A 235 -0.70 10.18 -0.69
N GLU A 236 -1.56 11.18 -0.64
CA GLU A 236 -2.28 11.59 0.55
C GLU A 236 -3.80 11.49 0.34
N LEU A 237 -4.54 11.12 1.38
CA LEU A 237 -6.01 11.14 1.34
C LEU A 237 -6.60 12.54 1.52
N GLY A 238 -5.79 13.49 1.98
CA GLY A 238 -6.26 14.81 2.34
C GLY A 238 -7.04 14.87 3.67
N VAL A 239 -7.40 16.07 4.07
CA VAL A 239 -8.22 16.31 5.27
C VAL A 239 -9.64 15.85 4.96
N VAL A 240 -10.15 14.93 5.76
CA VAL A 240 -11.59 14.66 5.80
C VAL A 240 -12.18 15.66 6.80
N PRO A 241 -13.12 16.55 6.38
CA PRO A 241 -13.83 17.39 7.34
C PRO A 241 -14.43 16.50 8.43
N ARG A 242 -14.27 16.89 9.71
CA ARG A 242 -14.73 16.08 10.87
C ARG A 242 -16.22 15.78 10.85
N ASP A 243 -16.98 16.51 10.04
CA ASP A 243 -18.44 16.40 9.91
C ASP A 243 -18.89 15.39 8.85
N ILE A 244 -17.96 14.83 8.05
CA ILE A 244 -18.26 13.75 7.12
C ILE A 244 -18.03 12.42 7.84
N VAL A 245 -19.02 12.02 8.64
CA VAL A 245 -19.14 10.63 9.08
C VAL A 245 -19.33 9.80 7.82
N TYR A 246 -18.37 8.92 7.51
CA TYR A 246 -18.53 7.95 6.42
C TYR A 246 -19.71 7.02 6.74
N ARG A 247 -20.90 7.40 6.37
CA ARG A 247 -21.96 6.44 6.10
C ARG A 247 -21.57 5.74 4.80
N ARG A 248 -21.19 4.49 4.90
CA ARG A 248 -21.10 3.60 3.75
C ARG A 248 -22.51 3.44 3.16
N GLU A 249 -22.88 4.31 2.26
CA GLU A 249 -23.86 3.98 1.24
C GLU A 249 -23.07 3.34 0.09
N ALA A 250 -23.39 2.10 -0.21
CA ALA A 250 -22.80 1.37 -1.31
C ALA A 250 -23.06 2.15 -2.61
N GLY A 251 -22.03 2.55 -3.32
CA GLY A 251 -22.11 2.92 -4.72
C GLY A 251 -21.77 4.36 -5.12
N VAL A 252 -21.38 5.27 -4.23
CA VAL A 252 -20.99 6.62 -4.64
C VAL A 252 -19.60 6.95 -4.11
N ALA A 253 -18.63 7.10 -5.03
CA ALA A 253 -17.33 7.67 -4.68
C ALA A 253 -17.51 9.15 -4.31
N PRO A 254 -16.94 9.63 -3.18
CA PRO A 254 -16.96 11.06 -2.88
C PRO A 254 -16.17 11.84 -3.94
N PRO A 255 -16.55 13.09 -4.25
CA PRO A 255 -15.76 13.95 -5.11
C PRO A 255 -14.38 14.15 -4.48
N MET A 256 -13.33 14.00 -5.29
CA MET A 256 -11.97 14.29 -4.85
C MET A 256 -11.88 15.78 -4.46
N PRO A 257 -11.30 16.12 -3.29
CA PRO A 257 -11.00 17.50 -3.00
C PRO A 257 -9.98 18.04 -4.01
N PRO A 258 -10.02 19.33 -4.36
CA PRO A 258 -9.04 19.90 -5.26
C PRO A 258 -7.64 19.73 -4.67
N CYS A 259 -6.70 19.22 -5.48
CA CYS A 259 -5.30 19.06 -5.11
C CYS A 259 -4.77 20.40 -4.58
N GLY A 260 -4.46 20.43 -3.29
CA GLY A 260 -3.87 21.59 -2.62
C GLY A 260 -2.40 21.73 -2.99
N ARG A 261 -1.94 22.95 -3.00
CA ARG A 261 -0.58 23.38 -3.35
C ARG A 261 0.46 22.80 -2.38
N TRP A 262 1.54 22.36 -2.91
CA TRP A 262 2.85 22.29 -2.26
C TRP A 262 3.79 23.34 -2.82
#